data_7d3b4cf0e9e5f1afba01203ed6cd7485
#
_entry.id   7d3b4cf0e9e5f1afba01203ed6cd7485
#
_cell.length_a   1.000
_cell.length_b   1.000
_cell.length_c   1.000
_cell.angle_alpha   90.00
_cell.angle_beta   90.00
_cell.angle_gamma   90.00
#
_symmetry.space_group_name_H-M   'P 1'
#
loop_
_entity.id
_entity.type
_entity.pdbx_description
1 polymer ?
#
loop_
_entity_poly.entity_id
_entity_poly.type
_entity_poly.pdbx_seq_one_letter_code
_entity_poly.pdbx_strand_id
1 'polypeptide(L)'
;MNGFEGLMIAEGAVVSGNVRCGKDCSIWYNATARGDSAELKMGSRVNIQESAVLHVDAGYPMNIGDDVTIGHGAIVHGAVIEDNCMIGMGSILMNGCHIGKNSLVAAGSLIPQNKKFPEGVLIVGSPAKVARELTADEIIGNQKAAEHYVASAKAHFGKPAEKTAVTKIGGQDTAGGLKRNLKQLLEGCRTYRRFKQVEIPKEELEEIVSMAAKRSCGRNAQELRFVVVTNKEKIRTLCDHVKWAASLPSELGTPKEDEMPAAFVVIYYVGSASMIKDMDTGIAADTIAIAGYEKGYGSCILASINAKTYAEELGLGKDITMRLAIALGKPAHTSTIVEGKVGELSYYIDEERNYYVPKLPLNEVLSFDE
;
A
#
# COMPACT_ATOMS: atom_id res chain seq x y z
N MET A 1 -9.75 17.52 -11.24
CA MET A 1 -9.95 17.94 -9.84
C MET A 1 -9.94 16.68 -9.00
N ASN A 2 -9.03 16.58 -8.02
CA ASN A 2 -8.89 15.39 -7.16
C ASN A 2 -10.07 15.36 -6.18
N GLY A 3 -10.94 14.36 -6.27
CA GLY A 3 -12.20 14.25 -5.53
C GLY A 3 -12.09 13.91 -4.03
N PHE A 4 -10.94 14.14 -3.38
CA PHE A 4 -10.67 13.78 -1.99
C PHE A 4 -10.15 14.94 -1.13
N GLU A 5 -10.28 16.16 -1.58
CA GLU A 5 -9.86 17.32 -0.77
C GLU A 5 -10.72 17.41 0.49
N GLY A 6 -10.10 17.15 1.66
CA GLY A 6 -10.81 17.16 2.94
C GLY A 6 -11.37 15.82 3.42
N LEU A 7 -11.10 14.69 2.76
CA LEU A 7 -11.49 13.36 3.24
C LEU A 7 -10.49 12.85 4.28
N MET A 8 -10.97 12.49 5.46
CA MET A 8 -10.20 11.92 6.56
C MET A 8 -10.42 10.41 6.61
N ILE A 9 -9.34 9.62 6.58
CA ILE A 9 -9.42 8.16 6.47
C ILE A 9 -8.65 7.51 7.61
N ALA A 10 -9.33 6.66 8.38
CA ALA A 10 -8.74 5.89 9.46
C ALA A 10 -7.90 4.71 8.93
N GLU A 11 -7.01 4.19 9.77
CA GLU A 11 -6.23 2.99 9.47
C GLU A 11 -7.14 1.78 9.20
N GLY A 12 -6.83 1.01 8.15
CA GLY A 12 -7.61 -0.15 7.73
C GLY A 12 -8.86 0.17 6.91
N ALA A 13 -9.28 1.43 6.78
CA ALA A 13 -10.37 1.80 5.88
C ALA A 13 -9.93 1.72 4.42
N VAL A 14 -10.84 1.31 3.54
CA VAL A 14 -10.57 1.11 2.11
C VAL A 14 -11.46 2.02 1.26
N VAL A 15 -10.84 2.81 0.37
CA VAL A 15 -11.55 3.60 -0.64
C VAL A 15 -11.02 3.21 -2.01
N SER A 16 -11.90 2.77 -2.91
CA SER A 16 -11.48 2.34 -4.25
C SER A 16 -12.51 2.67 -5.34
N GLY A 17 -12.04 2.79 -6.58
CA GLY A 17 -12.90 3.08 -7.73
C GLY A 17 -13.28 4.56 -7.86
N ASN A 18 -14.42 4.84 -8.52
CA ASN A 18 -14.93 6.19 -8.75
C ASN A 18 -15.70 6.69 -7.53
N VAL A 19 -14.98 7.11 -6.50
CA VAL A 19 -15.53 7.68 -5.27
C VAL A 19 -15.25 9.18 -5.26
N ARG A 20 -16.26 10.01 -4.93
CA ARG A 20 -16.13 11.47 -4.77
C ARG A 20 -16.80 11.89 -3.48
N CYS A 21 -16.25 12.89 -2.81
CA CYS A 21 -16.83 13.45 -1.60
C CYS A 21 -16.69 14.98 -1.54
N GLY A 22 -17.55 15.60 -0.76
CA GLY A 22 -17.42 16.98 -0.35
C GLY A 22 -16.42 17.16 0.78
N LYS A 23 -16.50 18.28 1.49
CA LYS A 23 -15.58 18.64 2.57
C LYS A 23 -15.89 17.93 3.88
N ASP A 24 -14.88 17.77 4.73
CA ASP A 24 -15.03 17.29 6.11
C ASP A 24 -15.68 15.89 6.23
N CYS A 25 -15.50 15.04 5.22
CA CYS A 25 -15.95 13.65 5.27
C CYS A 25 -14.92 12.78 6.02
N SER A 26 -15.41 11.70 6.65
CA SER A 26 -14.55 10.74 7.36
C SER A 26 -14.95 9.30 7.11
N ILE A 27 -13.94 8.43 6.95
CA ILE A 27 -14.10 6.98 6.81
C ILE A 27 -13.30 6.33 7.94
N TRP A 28 -14.01 5.64 8.82
CA TRP A 28 -13.49 5.12 10.07
C TRP A 28 -12.92 3.71 9.90
N TYR A 29 -12.34 3.17 10.96
CA TYR A 29 -11.54 1.94 10.94
C TYR A 29 -12.26 0.76 10.26
N ASN A 30 -11.58 0.12 9.32
CA ASN A 30 -12.05 -1.05 8.54
C ASN A 30 -13.34 -0.81 7.73
N ALA A 31 -13.80 0.43 7.56
CA ALA A 31 -14.92 0.72 6.67
C ALA A 31 -14.46 0.69 5.20
N THR A 32 -15.37 0.35 4.29
CA THR A 32 -15.08 0.23 2.86
C THR A 32 -16.03 1.10 2.04
N ALA A 33 -15.49 1.93 1.14
CA ALA A 33 -16.22 2.67 0.12
C ALA A 33 -15.68 2.30 -1.27
N ARG A 34 -16.44 1.53 -2.05
CA ARG A 34 -16.00 0.97 -3.33
C ARG A 34 -16.93 1.36 -4.47
N GLY A 35 -16.41 2.19 -5.40
CA GLY A 35 -17.09 2.69 -6.59
C GLY A 35 -16.50 2.11 -7.89
N ASP A 36 -16.36 0.79 -8.01
CA ASP A 36 -15.74 0.12 -9.16
C ASP A 36 -16.73 -0.14 -10.31
N SER A 37 -18.01 -0.34 -10.03
CA SER A 37 -19.04 -0.67 -11.02
C SER A 37 -19.87 0.54 -11.43
N ALA A 38 -19.95 1.58 -10.58
CA ALA A 38 -20.63 2.85 -10.83
C ALA A 38 -20.02 3.97 -9.97
N GLU A 39 -20.50 5.20 -10.09
CA GLU A 39 -20.06 6.31 -9.23
C GLU A 39 -20.65 6.21 -7.82
N LEU A 40 -19.78 6.43 -6.80
CA LEU A 40 -20.16 6.66 -5.42
C LEU A 40 -19.87 8.13 -5.08
N LYS A 41 -20.92 8.91 -4.90
CA LYS A 41 -20.83 10.33 -4.58
C LYS A 41 -21.35 10.61 -3.18
N MET A 42 -20.58 11.35 -2.40
CA MET A 42 -20.94 11.83 -1.07
C MET A 42 -20.89 13.35 -1.05
N GLY A 43 -21.83 13.95 -0.34
CA GLY A 43 -21.82 15.37 0.00
C GLY A 43 -20.72 15.70 1.02
N SER A 44 -20.91 16.79 1.77
CA SER A 44 -20.01 17.26 2.81
C SER A 44 -20.42 16.73 4.18
N ARG A 45 -19.45 16.59 5.12
CA ARG A 45 -19.68 16.15 6.51
C ARG A 45 -20.38 14.78 6.62
N VAL A 46 -20.07 13.90 5.66
CA VAL A 46 -20.51 12.50 5.69
C VAL A 46 -19.49 11.70 6.52
N ASN A 47 -19.99 10.92 7.48
CA ASN A 47 -19.14 9.98 8.21
C ASN A 47 -19.59 8.54 7.95
N ILE A 48 -18.62 7.68 7.64
CA ILE A 48 -18.79 6.24 7.43
C ILE A 48 -18.06 5.55 8.57
N GLN A 49 -18.86 5.00 9.51
CA GLN A 49 -18.34 4.46 10.75
C GLN A 49 -17.71 3.06 10.56
N GLU A 50 -17.10 2.54 11.64
CA GLU A 50 -16.30 1.32 11.61
C GLU A 50 -17.02 0.14 10.99
N SER A 51 -16.31 -0.58 10.14
CA SER A 51 -16.79 -1.79 9.44
C SER A 51 -18.03 -1.59 8.55
N ALA A 52 -18.46 -0.36 8.28
CA ALA A 52 -19.53 -0.11 7.31
C ALA A 52 -19.02 -0.34 5.88
N VAL A 53 -19.92 -0.84 5.01
CA VAL A 53 -19.59 -1.17 3.62
C VAL A 53 -20.50 -0.38 2.68
N LEU A 54 -19.91 0.43 1.81
CA LEU A 54 -20.55 1.13 0.72
C LEU A 54 -20.09 0.53 -0.60
N HIS A 55 -21.05 0.06 -1.41
CA HIS A 55 -20.74 -0.51 -2.73
C HIS A 55 -21.82 -0.16 -3.75
N VAL A 56 -21.49 -0.22 -5.02
CA VAL A 56 -22.36 0.13 -6.14
C VAL A 56 -22.33 -0.96 -7.21
N ASP A 57 -23.48 -1.19 -7.86
CA ASP A 57 -23.58 -2.04 -9.04
C ASP A 57 -23.77 -1.20 -10.31
N ALA A 58 -23.50 -1.83 -11.45
CA ALA A 58 -23.81 -1.22 -12.75
C ALA A 58 -25.30 -0.85 -12.83
N GLY A 59 -25.57 0.41 -13.12
CA GLY A 59 -26.94 0.96 -13.16
C GLY A 59 -27.50 1.39 -11.80
N TYR A 60 -26.77 1.22 -10.71
CA TYR A 60 -27.15 1.67 -9.36
C TYR A 60 -26.05 2.54 -8.72
N PRO A 61 -25.81 3.75 -9.22
CA PRO A 61 -24.88 4.68 -8.58
C PRO A 61 -25.36 5.05 -7.18
N MET A 62 -24.45 5.41 -6.30
CA MET A 62 -24.76 5.87 -4.96
C MET A 62 -24.66 7.38 -4.88
N ASN A 63 -25.70 8.00 -4.30
CA ASN A 63 -25.69 9.43 -3.99
C ASN A 63 -26.04 9.62 -2.53
N ILE A 64 -25.10 10.19 -1.77
CA ILE A 64 -25.26 10.53 -0.36
C ILE A 64 -25.19 12.05 -0.25
N GLY A 65 -26.15 12.66 0.39
CA GLY A 65 -26.24 14.11 0.62
C GLY A 65 -25.24 14.61 1.69
N ASP A 66 -25.44 15.83 2.12
CA ASP A 66 -24.69 16.48 3.20
C ASP A 66 -25.16 16.00 4.58
N ASP A 67 -24.28 16.06 5.59
CA ASP A 67 -24.62 15.77 7.00
C ASP A 67 -25.18 14.35 7.24
N VAL A 68 -24.71 13.37 6.48
CA VAL A 68 -25.16 11.98 6.62
C VAL A 68 -24.23 11.16 7.50
N THR A 69 -24.82 10.44 8.45
CA THR A 69 -24.12 9.47 9.29
C THR A 69 -24.46 8.05 8.85
N ILE A 70 -23.44 7.26 8.49
CA ILE A 70 -23.56 5.81 8.20
C ILE A 70 -23.01 5.07 9.41
N GLY A 71 -23.88 4.45 10.19
CA GLY A 71 -23.58 3.76 11.44
C GLY A 71 -22.71 2.53 11.28
N HIS A 72 -22.07 2.12 12.39
CA HIS A 72 -21.15 0.97 12.45
C HIS A 72 -21.75 -0.29 11.81
N GLY A 73 -20.99 -0.95 10.95
CA GLY A 73 -21.37 -2.19 10.31
C GLY A 73 -22.57 -2.10 9.35
N ALA A 74 -23.03 -0.89 9.00
CA ALA A 74 -24.10 -0.75 8.01
C ALA A 74 -23.62 -1.13 6.61
N ILE A 75 -24.51 -1.73 5.82
CA ILE A 75 -24.28 -2.07 4.40
C ILE A 75 -25.15 -1.17 3.55
N VAL A 76 -24.55 -0.31 2.73
CA VAL A 76 -25.24 0.58 1.81
C VAL A 76 -24.85 0.20 0.39
N HIS A 77 -25.82 -0.23 -0.39
CA HIS A 77 -25.59 -0.76 -1.72
C HIS A 77 -26.44 -0.03 -2.76
N GLY A 78 -25.80 0.76 -3.65
CA GLY A 78 -26.45 1.47 -4.75
C GLY A 78 -27.66 2.29 -4.34
N ALA A 79 -27.58 3.04 -3.24
CA ALA A 79 -28.67 3.76 -2.62
C ALA A 79 -28.60 5.27 -2.86
N VAL A 80 -29.74 5.95 -2.76
CA VAL A 80 -29.87 7.40 -2.66
C VAL A 80 -30.24 7.76 -1.23
N ILE A 81 -29.41 8.56 -0.57
CA ILE A 81 -29.64 9.06 0.79
C ILE A 81 -29.54 10.58 0.72
N GLU A 82 -30.62 11.27 1.02
CA GLU A 82 -30.64 12.72 1.02
C GLU A 82 -30.00 13.32 2.27
N ASP A 83 -29.95 14.64 2.36
CA ASP A 83 -29.25 15.37 3.41
C ASP A 83 -29.78 15.06 4.81
N ASN A 84 -28.88 15.21 5.79
CA ASN A 84 -29.22 15.14 7.22
C ASN A 84 -29.90 13.82 7.63
N CYS A 85 -29.42 12.69 7.08
CA CYS A 85 -29.93 11.36 7.40
C CYS A 85 -29.01 10.61 8.36
N MET A 86 -29.62 9.83 9.25
CA MET A 86 -28.93 8.87 10.12
C MET A 86 -29.26 7.45 9.65
N ILE A 87 -28.25 6.69 9.25
CA ILE A 87 -28.37 5.26 8.94
C ILE A 87 -27.85 4.47 10.15
N GLY A 88 -28.75 3.83 10.84
CA GLY A 88 -28.44 3.13 12.09
C GLY A 88 -27.48 1.94 11.90
N MET A 89 -26.79 1.57 12.98
CA MET A 89 -25.82 0.47 13.03
C MET A 89 -26.38 -0.83 12.47
N GLY A 90 -25.60 -1.55 11.64
CA GLY A 90 -25.97 -2.84 11.08
C GLY A 90 -27.17 -2.82 10.13
N SER A 91 -27.64 -1.65 9.66
CA SER A 91 -28.70 -1.56 8.67
C SER A 91 -28.23 -2.01 7.30
N ILE A 92 -29.13 -2.56 6.49
CA ILE A 92 -28.86 -2.99 5.11
C ILE A 92 -29.75 -2.19 4.16
N LEU A 93 -29.16 -1.42 3.28
CA LEU A 93 -29.82 -0.66 2.24
C LEU A 93 -29.51 -1.27 0.87
N MET A 94 -30.55 -1.74 0.15
CA MET A 94 -30.37 -2.44 -1.13
C MET A 94 -30.47 -1.47 -2.33
N ASN A 95 -30.01 -1.95 -3.49
CA ASN A 95 -29.95 -1.20 -4.74
C ASN A 95 -31.21 -0.38 -5.04
N GLY A 96 -31.01 0.88 -5.45
CA GLY A 96 -32.08 1.77 -5.88
C GLY A 96 -33.02 2.23 -4.78
N CYS A 97 -32.77 1.88 -3.52
CA CYS A 97 -33.55 2.43 -2.42
C CYS A 97 -33.27 3.92 -2.24
N HIS A 98 -34.26 4.66 -1.70
CA HIS A 98 -34.21 6.11 -1.54
C HIS A 98 -34.69 6.50 -0.14
N ILE A 99 -33.83 7.18 0.60
CA ILE A 99 -34.13 7.74 1.93
C ILE A 99 -34.26 9.26 1.79
N GLY A 100 -35.44 9.79 2.05
CA GLY A 100 -35.69 11.23 2.02
C GLY A 100 -34.98 11.96 3.16
N LYS A 101 -34.67 13.23 2.96
CA LYS A 101 -33.90 14.07 3.90
C LYS A 101 -34.46 14.05 5.32
N ASN A 102 -33.62 14.41 6.27
CA ASN A 102 -33.99 14.49 7.68
C ASN A 102 -34.54 13.18 8.28
N SER A 103 -34.28 12.02 7.70
CA SER A 103 -34.83 10.75 8.14
C SER A 103 -33.80 9.93 8.97
N LEU A 104 -34.33 9.00 9.76
CA LEU A 104 -33.55 8.08 10.58
C LEU A 104 -33.95 6.64 10.25
N VAL A 105 -32.99 5.85 9.80
CA VAL A 105 -33.11 4.41 9.66
C VAL A 105 -32.64 3.77 10.97
N ALA A 106 -33.52 3.06 11.65
CA ALA A 106 -33.18 2.42 12.93
C ALA A 106 -32.16 1.29 12.74
N ALA A 107 -31.35 1.04 13.76
CA ALA A 107 -30.34 -0.03 13.74
C ALA A 107 -30.92 -1.38 13.33
N GLY A 108 -30.17 -2.15 12.52
CA GLY A 108 -30.58 -3.48 12.05
C GLY A 108 -31.74 -3.51 11.05
N SER A 109 -32.16 -2.37 10.50
CA SER A 109 -33.27 -2.34 9.52
C SER A 109 -32.82 -2.81 8.15
N LEU A 110 -33.72 -3.51 7.42
CA LEU A 110 -33.51 -3.93 6.03
C LEU A 110 -34.39 -3.09 5.10
N ILE A 111 -33.76 -2.28 4.28
CA ILE A 111 -34.39 -1.45 3.24
C ILE A 111 -34.39 -2.22 1.91
N PRO A 112 -35.56 -2.69 1.42
CA PRO A 112 -35.62 -3.47 0.20
C PRO A 112 -35.22 -2.66 -1.05
N GLN A 113 -34.83 -3.39 -2.09
CA GLN A 113 -34.47 -2.83 -3.38
C GLN A 113 -35.59 -1.92 -3.96
N ASN A 114 -35.20 -0.77 -4.52
CA ASN A 114 -36.09 0.24 -5.12
C ASN A 114 -37.12 0.83 -4.15
N LYS A 115 -37.07 0.55 -2.86
CA LYS A 115 -37.98 1.13 -1.87
C LYS A 115 -37.66 2.59 -1.62
N LYS A 116 -38.72 3.45 -1.64
CA LYS A 116 -38.59 4.88 -1.36
C LYS A 116 -39.31 5.24 -0.08
N PHE A 117 -38.64 6.09 0.72
CA PHE A 117 -39.17 6.62 1.96
C PHE A 117 -39.23 8.15 1.89
N PRO A 118 -40.30 8.77 2.44
CA PRO A 118 -40.43 10.22 2.47
C PRO A 118 -39.40 10.86 3.42
N GLU A 119 -39.33 12.17 3.44
CA GLU A 119 -38.52 12.95 4.35
C GLU A 119 -39.04 12.94 5.80
N GLY A 120 -38.15 13.16 6.77
CA GLY A 120 -38.52 13.43 8.16
C GLY A 120 -39.09 12.26 8.92
N VAL A 121 -38.78 11.02 8.56
CA VAL A 121 -39.44 9.84 9.13
C VAL A 121 -38.45 8.91 9.84
N LEU A 122 -38.94 8.19 10.86
CA LEU A 122 -38.31 7.04 11.46
C LEU A 122 -38.67 5.77 10.65
N ILE A 123 -37.64 5.08 10.16
CA ILE A 123 -37.75 3.87 9.33
C ILE A 123 -37.25 2.68 10.12
N VAL A 124 -38.08 1.65 10.33
CA VAL A 124 -37.77 0.53 11.24
C VAL A 124 -38.21 -0.81 10.65
N GLY A 125 -37.45 -1.85 10.86
CA GLY A 125 -37.84 -3.24 10.65
C GLY A 125 -37.15 -3.94 9.49
N SER A 126 -37.47 -5.22 9.32
CA SER A 126 -36.96 -6.11 8.26
C SER A 126 -38.11 -6.97 7.70
N PRO A 127 -38.70 -6.59 6.55
CA PRO A 127 -38.45 -5.40 5.75
C PRO A 127 -38.93 -4.11 6.45
N ALA A 128 -38.21 -3.02 6.22
CA ALA A 128 -38.45 -1.76 6.90
C ALA A 128 -39.71 -1.00 6.40
N LYS A 129 -40.35 -0.29 7.34
CA LYS A 129 -41.54 0.55 7.10
C LYS A 129 -41.39 1.87 7.85
N VAL A 130 -42.11 2.90 7.44
CA VAL A 130 -42.25 4.13 8.23
C VAL A 130 -42.96 3.77 9.53
N ALA A 131 -42.34 4.09 10.67
CA ALA A 131 -42.90 3.92 11.99
C ALA A 131 -43.69 5.18 12.42
N ARG A 132 -43.10 6.36 12.20
CA ARG A 132 -43.66 7.68 12.52
C ARG A 132 -42.84 8.79 11.88
N GLU A 133 -43.32 10.01 11.97
CA GLU A 133 -42.52 11.21 11.72
C GLU A 133 -41.50 11.43 12.83
N LEU A 134 -40.37 12.05 12.50
CA LEU A 134 -39.39 12.50 13.47
C LEU A 134 -39.80 13.82 14.12
N THR A 135 -39.42 14.00 15.37
CA THR A 135 -39.54 15.29 16.04
C THR A 135 -38.44 16.25 15.54
N ALA A 136 -38.67 17.56 15.74
CA ALA A 136 -37.66 18.57 15.43
C ALA A 136 -36.33 18.32 16.16
N ASP A 137 -36.35 17.83 17.42
CA ASP A 137 -35.17 17.52 18.19
C ASP A 137 -34.38 16.31 17.64
N GLU A 138 -35.09 15.32 17.09
CA GLU A 138 -34.43 14.15 16.44
C GLU A 138 -33.77 14.57 15.12
N ILE A 139 -34.38 15.44 14.35
CA ILE A 139 -33.81 16.00 13.11
C ILE A 139 -32.56 16.83 13.42
N ILE A 140 -32.61 17.68 14.47
CA ILE A 140 -31.41 18.40 14.97
C ILE A 140 -30.36 17.43 15.49
N GLY A 141 -30.77 16.32 16.10
CA GLY A 141 -29.90 15.24 16.56
C GLY A 141 -29.05 14.62 15.45
N ASN A 142 -29.65 14.39 14.26
CA ASN A 142 -28.92 13.88 13.09
C ASN A 142 -27.79 14.85 12.68
N GLN A 143 -28.08 16.14 12.59
CA GLN A 143 -27.09 17.16 12.24
C GLN A 143 -25.95 17.22 13.28
N LYS A 144 -26.29 17.26 14.56
CA LYS A 144 -25.30 17.27 15.65
C LYS A 144 -24.40 16.03 15.62
N ALA A 145 -24.93 14.86 15.22
CA ALA A 145 -24.14 13.66 15.06
C ALA A 145 -23.09 13.83 13.96
N ALA A 146 -23.45 14.37 12.80
CA ALA A 146 -22.51 14.64 11.72
C ALA A 146 -21.43 15.66 12.15
N GLU A 147 -21.83 16.77 12.79
CA GLU A 147 -20.90 17.77 13.33
C GLU A 147 -19.93 17.18 14.37
N HIS A 148 -20.42 16.32 15.26
CA HIS A 148 -19.61 15.61 16.24
C HIS A 148 -18.54 14.74 15.56
N TYR A 149 -18.91 13.98 14.51
CA TYR A 149 -17.98 13.15 13.78
C TYR A 149 -16.94 13.94 12.98
N VAL A 150 -17.26 15.13 12.48
CA VAL A 150 -16.26 16.04 11.90
C VAL A 150 -15.23 16.45 12.97
N ALA A 151 -15.67 16.85 14.17
CA ALA A 151 -14.76 17.21 15.25
C ALA A 151 -13.91 16.03 15.72
N SER A 152 -14.54 14.86 15.89
CA SER A 152 -13.86 13.62 16.29
C SER A 152 -12.82 13.18 15.26
N ALA A 153 -13.13 13.22 13.98
CA ALA A 153 -12.20 12.85 12.92
C ALA A 153 -10.99 13.80 12.87
N LYS A 154 -11.21 15.12 13.00
CA LYS A 154 -10.12 16.10 13.08
C LYS A 154 -9.21 15.86 14.30
N ALA A 155 -9.78 15.45 15.42
CA ALA A 155 -9.01 15.14 16.64
C ALA A 155 -8.22 13.83 16.52
N HIS A 156 -8.79 12.79 15.87
CA HIS A 156 -8.18 11.46 15.78
C HIS A 156 -7.20 11.30 14.62
N PHE A 157 -7.49 11.90 13.45
CA PHE A 157 -6.69 11.67 12.25
C PHE A 157 -5.76 12.85 11.91
N GLY A 158 -5.83 13.94 12.66
CA GLY A 158 -4.97 15.11 12.49
C GLY A 158 -5.29 15.91 11.23
N LYS A 159 -4.48 15.84 10.20
CA LYS A 159 -4.70 16.54 8.93
C LYS A 159 -5.52 15.69 7.97
N PRO A 160 -6.38 16.30 7.10
CA PRO A 160 -6.98 15.59 5.98
C PRO A 160 -5.89 14.85 5.22
N ALA A 161 -6.17 13.62 4.81
CA ALA A 161 -5.21 12.83 4.05
C ALA A 161 -4.83 13.59 2.77
N GLU A 162 -3.64 14.19 2.76
CA GLU A 162 -3.01 14.61 1.50
C GLU A 162 -2.69 13.34 0.73
N LYS A 163 -3.59 12.96 -0.19
CA LYS A 163 -3.47 11.81 -1.09
C LYS A 163 -3.55 10.44 -0.43
N THR A 164 -4.74 10.05 -0.01
CA THR A 164 -5.01 8.61 0.11
C THR A 164 -5.21 8.04 -1.29
N ALA A 165 -4.41 7.04 -1.62
CA ALA A 165 -4.38 6.44 -2.94
C ALA A 165 -5.72 5.80 -3.29
N VAL A 166 -6.35 6.31 -4.33
CA VAL A 166 -7.40 5.60 -5.05
C VAL A 166 -6.73 4.48 -5.82
N THR A 167 -6.93 3.25 -5.39
CA THR A 167 -6.47 2.09 -6.16
C THR A 167 -7.36 1.97 -7.40
N LYS A 168 -6.88 2.40 -8.56
CA LYS A 168 -7.48 2.02 -9.84
C LYS A 168 -7.23 0.53 -10.04
N ILE A 169 -8.28 -0.27 -10.03
CA ILE A 169 -8.22 -1.66 -10.51
C ILE A 169 -8.08 -1.57 -12.02
N GLY A 170 -6.91 -1.89 -12.52
CA GLY A 170 -6.58 -1.89 -13.95
C GLY A 170 -5.58 -0.79 -14.32
N GLY A 171 -4.29 -1.12 -14.35
CA GLY A 171 -3.23 -0.25 -14.87
C GLY A 171 -2.28 0.26 -13.79
N GLN A 172 -1.05 -0.16 -13.94
CA GLN A 172 0.14 0.18 -13.19
C GLN A 172 0.19 1.67 -12.83
N ASP A 173 0.14 1.99 -11.50
CA ASP A 173 1.04 2.96 -10.87
C ASP A 173 0.81 2.92 -9.35
N THR A 174 1.76 2.32 -8.67
CA THR A 174 1.80 2.22 -7.21
C THR A 174 2.55 3.41 -6.63
N ALA A 175 1.83 4.45 -6.26
CA ALA A 175 2.35 5.45 -5.33
C ALA A 175 1.31 5.67 -4.23
N GLY A 176 1.54 5.05 -3.08
CA GLY A 176 0.66 5.09 -1.91
C GLY A 176 0.23 3.67 -1.52
N GLY A 177 1.11 2.93 -0.80
CA GLY A 177 0.97 1.49 -0.67
C GLY A 177 -0.20 1.07 0.21
N LEU A 178 -1.05 0.20 -0.32
CA LEU A 178 -1.65 -0.86 0.49
C LEU A 178 -0.52 -1.48 1.31
N LYS A 179 -0.62 -1.49 2.64
CA LYS A 179 0.32 -2.26 3.48
C LYS A 179 0.24 -3.72 3.01
N ARG A 180 1.27 -4.15 2.27
CA ARG A 180 1.38 -5.54 1.83
C ARG A 180 1.53 -6.41 3.06
N ASN A 181 0.80 -7.50 3.14
CA ASN A 181 1.05 -8.47 4.19
C ASN A 181 2.41 -9.17 3.94
N LEU A 182 2.94 -9.86 4.96
CA LEU A 182 4.25 -10.50 4.87
C LEU A 182 4.38 -11.44 3.65
N LYS A 183 3.34 -12.20 3.32
CA LYS A 183 3.32 -13.09 2.15
C LYS A 183 3.50 -12.29 0.86
N GLN A 184 2.74 -11.22 0.68
CA GLN A 184 2.84 -10.34 -0.49
C GLN A 184 4.20 -9.65 -0.61
N LEU A 185 4.83 -9.29 0.52
CA LEU A 185 6.17 -8.72 0.54
C LEU A 185 7.21 -9.75 0.08
N LEU A 186 7.18 -10.96 0.63
CA LEU A 186 8.14 -12.02 0.29
C LEU A 186 7.97 -12.53 -1.15
N GLU A 187 6.72 -12.73 -1.62
CA GLU A 187 6.45 -13.19 -2.98
C GLU A 187 6.71 -12.11 -4.03
N GLY A 188 6.48 -10.84 -3.70
CA GLY A 188 6.62 -9.72 -4.62
C GLY A 188 8.00 -9.08 -4.65
N CYS A 189 8.82 -9.20 -3.59
CA CYS A 189 10.17 -8.69 -3.57
C CYS A 189 11.05 -9.50 -4.52
N ARG A 190 11.43 -8.91 -5.65
CA ARG A 190 12.23 -9.54 -6.71
C ARG A 190 13.50 -8.74 -6.98
N THR A 191 14.40 -9.31 -7.72
CA THR A 191 15.63 -8.65 -8.17
C THR A 191 15.34 -7.73 -9.34
N TYR A 192 15.64 -6.44 -9.20
CA TYR A 192 15.54 -5.42 -10.23
C TYR A 192 16.94 -4.90 -10.58
N ARG A 193 17.24 -4.77 -11.86
CA ARG A 193 18.57 -4.36 -12.36
C ARG A 193 18.54 -3.08 -13.16
N ARG A 194 17.35 -2.57 -13.49
CA ARG A 194 17.14 -1.30 -14.19
C ARG A 194 16.14 -0.46 -13.41
N PHE A 195 16.42 0.81 -13.30
CA PHE A 195 15.70 1.73 -12.44
C PHE A 195 15.32 3.00 -13.19
N LYS A 196 14.18 3.58 -12.83
CA LYS A 196 13.78 4.92 -13.25
C LYS A 196 14.62 5.94 -12.50
N GLN A 197 14.94 7.06 -13.15
CA GLN A 197 15.76 8.12 -12.56
C GLN A 197 14.94 8.98 -11.57
N VAL A 198 14.48 8.36 -10.48
CA VAL A 198 13.72 8.99 -9.40
C VAL A 198 14.52 8.86 -8.11
N GLU A 199 14.81 9.99 -7.48
CA GLU A 199 15.54 10.01 -6.20
C GLU A 199 14.75 9.35 -5.07
N ILE A 200 15.46 8.73 -4.15
CA ILE A 200 14.88 8.18 -2.91
C ILE A 200 15.12 9.22 -1.81
N PRO A 201 14.08 9.66 -1.09
CA PRO A 201 14.24 10.57 0.04
C PRO A 201 15.20 10.00 1.09
N LYS A 202 16.02 10.86 1.67
CA LYS A 202 17.02 10.47 2.67
C LYS A 202 16.38 9.76 3.86
N GLU A 203 15.25 10.26 4.32
CA GLU A 203 14.48 9.72 5.43
C GLU A 203 14.02 8.27 5.18
N GLU A 204 13.64 7.96 3.93
CA GLU A 204 13.24 6.61 3.55
C GLU A 204 14.44 5.65 3.50
N LEU A 205 15.61 6.13 3.02
CA LEU A 205 16.85 5.36 3.05
C LEU A 205 17.30 5.07 4.49
N GLU A 206 17.21 6.06 5.38
CA GLU A 206 17.51 5.92 6.81
C GLU A 206 16.57 4.91 7.46
N GLU A 207 15.28 4.94 7.15
CA GLU A 207 14.30 3.98 7.67
C GLU A 207 14.61 2.55 7.20
N ILE A 208 14.86 2.35 5.89
CA ILE A 208 15.22 1.05 5.31
C ILE A 208 16.45 0.46 6.00
N VAL A 209 17.51 1.24 6.14
CA VAL A 209 18.77 0.78 6.78
C VAL A 209 18.58 0.56 8.28
N SER A 210 17.77 1.39 8.95
CA SER A 210 17.45 1.22 10.38
C SER A 210 16.76 -0.13 10.66
N MET A 211 15.89 -0.60 9.76
CA MET A 211 15.28 -1.92 9.89
C MET A 211 16.33 -3.03 9.82
N ALA A 212 17.25 -2.95 8.88
CA ALA A 212 18.33 -3.92 8.73
C ALA A 212 19.29 -3.92 9.94
N ALA A 213 19.63 -2.75 10.46
CA ALA A 213 20.50 -2.61 11.62
C ALA A 213 19.91 -3.18 12.92
N LYS A 214 18.59 -3.34 12.99
CA LYS A 214 17.86 -3.91 14.14
C LYS A 214 17.59 -5.41 14.01
N ARG A 215 18.03 -6.04 12.93
CA ARG A 215 17.83 -7.49 12.75
C ARG A 215 18.69 -8.31 13.72
N SER A 216 18.28 -9.55 13.94
CA SER A 216 19.06 -10.51 14.70
C SER A 216 20.42 -10.71 14.06
N CYS A 217 21.47 -10.76 14.86
CA CYS A 217 22.83 -11.05 14.44
C CYS A 217 23.53 -12.00 15.43
N GLY A 218 24.54 -12.68 14.98
CA GLY A 218 25.28 -13.65 15.77
C GLY A 218 25.79 -13.04 17.07
N ARG A 219 25.43 -13.63 18.23
CA ARG A 219 25.80 -13.16 19.58
C ARG A 219 25.38 -11.72 19.91
N ASN A 220 24.49 -11.12 19.11
CA ASN A 220 24.18 -9.70 19.17
C ASN A 220 25.42 -8.79 19.04
N ALA A 221 26.40 -9.21 18.25
CA ALA A 221 27.69 -8.52 18.14
C ALA A 221 27.59 -7.17 17.38
N GLN A 222 26.57 -6.98 16.54
CA GLN A 222 26.26 -5.73 15.82
C GLN A 222 27.48 -5.17 15.05
N GLU A 223 28.23 -6.03 14.35
CA GLU A 223 29.49 -5.68 13.70
C GLU A 223 29.32 -5.05 12.32
N LEU A 224 28.12 -5.17 11.70
CA LEU A 224 27.84 -4.60 10.39
C LEU A 224 27.84 -3.07 10.39
N ARG A 225 28.34 -2.51 9.30
CA ARG A 225 28.32 -1.08 9.00
C ARG A 225 27.72 -0.87 7.63
N PHE A 226 27.03 0.24 7.45
CA PHE A 226 26.30 0.57 6.23
C PHE A 226 26.76 1.92 5.70
N VAL A 227 27.02 1.99 4.39
CA VAL A 227 27.21 3.26 3.68
C VAL A 227 26.13 3.39 2.64
N VAL A 228 25.34 4.46 2.73
CA VAL A 228 24.35 4.82 1.73
C VAL A 228 24.98 5.79 0.74
N VAL A 229 24.97 5.44 -0.54
CA VAL A 229 25.57 6.22 -1.63
C VAL A 229 24.44 6.73 -2.52
N THR A 230 24.27 8.06 -2.60
CA THR A 230 23.30 8.75 -3.46
C THR A 230 23.95 9.72 -4.44
N ASN A 231 25.26 9.97 -4.31
CA ASN A 231 26.01 10.78 -5.24
C ASN A 231 26.11 10.09 -6.60
N LYS A 232 25.64 10.75 -7.66
CA LYS A 232 25.51 10.19 -9.01
C LYS A 232 26.84 9.76 -9.62
N GLU A 233 27.92 10.49 -9.38
CA GLU A 233 29.28 10.16 -9.89
C GLU A 233 29.79 8.88 -9.21
N LYS A 234 29.63 8.79 -7.90
CA LYS A 234 30.00 7.57 -7.17
C LYS A 234 29.15 6.38 -7.59
N ILE A 235 27.83 6.57 -7.78
CA ILE A 235 26.95 5.51 -8.28
C ILE A 235 27.45 4.98 -9.63
N ARG A 236 27.84 5.87 -10.56
CA ARG A 236 28.41 5.47 -11.86
C ARG A 236 29.67 4.62 -11.66
N THR A 237 30.63 5.10 -10.87
CA THR A 237 31.85 4.36 -10.57
C THR A 237 31.54 2.98 -9.97
N LEU A 238 30.61 2.89 -9.02
CA LEU A 238 30.24 1.62 -8.42
C LEU A 238 29.56 0.67 -9.42
N CYS A 239 28.72 1.21 -10.34
CA CYS A 239 28.07 0.43 -11.39
C CYS A 239 29.07 -0.19 -12.36
N ASP A 240 30.16 0.49 -12.67
CA ASP A 240 31.21 0.00 -13.58
C ASP A 240 32.08 -1.09 -12.96
N HIS A 241 32.06 -1.23 -11.62
CA HIS A 241 32.87 -2.16 -10.86
C HIS A 241 32.09 -3.29 -10.20
N VAL A 242 30.94 -3.65 -10.78
CA VAL A 242 30.10 -4.77 -10.36
C VAL A 242 29.60 -5.56 -11.58
N LYS A 243 29.45 -6.87 -11.42
CA LYS A 243 28.85 -7.74 -12.45
C LYS A 243 27.35 -7.88 -12.17
N TRP A 244 26.51 -7.31 -13.04
CA TRP A 244 25.07 -7.18 -12.82
C TRP A 244 24.25 -8.46 -13.02
N ALA A 245 24.45 -9.17 -14.13
CA ALA A 245 23.60 -10.31 -14.48
C ALA A 245 24.46 -11.43 -15.08
N ALA A 246 24.87 -12.38 -14.25
CA ALA A 246 25.82 -13.43 -14.66
C ALA A 246 25.27 -14.38 -15.74
N SER A 247 23.95 -14.55 -15.83
CA SER A 247 23.29 -15.46 -16.77
C SER A 247 22.85 -14.78 -18.09
N LEU A 248 23.14 -13.49 -18.27
CA LEU A 248 22.81 -12.74 -19.48
C LEU A 248 24.05 -12.15 -20.12
N PRO A 249 24.06 -11.90 -21.44
CA PRO A 249 25.06 -11.05 -22.08
C PRO A 249 25.14 -9.69 -21.40
N SER A 250 26.34 -9.11 -21.32
CA SER A 250 26.56 -7.84 -20.60
C SER A 250 25.70 -6.69 -21.15
N GLU A 251 25.47 -6.65 -22.45
CA GLU A 251 24.66 -5.63 -23.13
C GLU A 251 23.17 -5.65 -22.69
N LEU A 252 22.69 -6.81 -22.23
CA LEU A 252 21.33 -7.00 -21.76
C LEU A 252 21.21 -6.93 -20.23
N GLY A 253 22.24 -7.36 -19.54
CA GLY A 253 22.25 -7.48 -18.09
C GLY A 253 22.67 -6.22 -17.34
N THR A 254 23.53 -5.38 -17.95
CA THR A 254 24.03 -4.15 -17.32
C THR A 254 23.03 -2.98 -17.52
N PRO A 255 22.71 -2.19 -16.49
CA PRO A 255 21.88 -1.00 -16.65
C PRO A 255 22.61 0.05 -17.51
N LYS A 256 21.87 0.73 -18.37
CA LYS A 256 22.36 1.90 -19.10
C LYS A 256 22.46 3.09 -18.16
N GLU A 257 23.04 4.19 -18.63
CA GLU A 257 23.23 5.41 -17.82
C GLU A 257 21.91 5.97 -17.27
N ASP A 258 20.83 5.91 -18.06
CA ASP A 258 19.48 6.31 -17.68
C ASP A 258 18.68 5.23 -16.94
N GLU A 259 19.29 4.09 -16.67
CA GLU A 259 18.71 2.96 -15.94
C GLU A 259 19.44 2.65 -14.62
N MET A 260 20.43 3.47 -14.23
CA MET A 260 21.22 3.26 -13.01
C MET A 260 20.37 3.35 -11.74
N PRO A 261 20.78 2.71 -10.62
CA PRO A 261 20.06 2.82 -9.36
C PRO A 261 20.08 4.25 -8.81
N ALA A 262 19.09 4.60 -8.00
CA ALA A 262 19.02 5.88 -7.30
C ALA A 262 19.93 5.90 -6.06
N ALA A 263 20.23 4.73 -5.49
CA ALA A 263 21.12 4.60 -4.35
C ALA A 263 21.80 3.22 -4.32
N PHE A 264 22.97 3.15 -3.66
CA PHE A 264 23.54 1.91 -3.15
C PHE A 264 23.54 1.90 -1.63
N VAL A 265 23.25 0.75 -1.04
CA VAL A 265 23.58 0.46 0.37
C VAL A 265 24.69 -0.56 0.38
N VAL A 266 25.87 -0.15 0.82
CA VAL A 266 27.06 -1.00 0.90
C VAL A 266 27.19 -1.52 2.32
N ILE A 267 27.33 -2.85 2.48
CA ILE A 267 27.48 -3.50 3.79
C ILE A 267 28.92 -3.95 3.95
N TYR A 268 29.53 -3.56 5.06
CA TYR A 268 30.88 -3.99 5.43
C TYR A 268 31.00 -4.19 6.95
N TYR A 269 32.09 -4.80 7.37
CA TYR A 269 32.50 -4.92 8.77
C TYR A 269 34.01 -4.79 8.90
N VAL A 270 34.50 -4.47 10.10
CA VAL A 270 35.95 -4.36 10.39
C VAL A 270 36.52 -5.73 10.67
N GLY A 271 37.76 -5.96 10.20
CA GLY A 271 38.52 -7.19 10.39
C GLY A 271 38.16 -8.31 9.41
N SER A 272 38.62 -9.51 9.70
CA SER A 272 38.54 -10.67 8.81
C SER A 272 37.15 -11.25 8.68
N ALA A 273 36.91 -11.91 7.55
CA ALA A 273 35.71 -12.64 7.26
C ALA A 273 35.43 -13.78 8.25
N SER A 274 34.16 -13.99 8.57
CA SER A 274 33.72 -15.18 9.30
C SER A 274 32.33 -15.60 8.80
N MET A 275 31.99 -16.87 8.91
CA MET A 275 30.71 -17.42 8.51
C MET A 275 29.55 -16.68 9.21
N ILE A 276 29.66 -16.34 10.49
CA ILE A 276 28.62 -15.62 11.25
C ILE A 276 28.40 -14.23 10.66
N LYS A 277 29.44 -13.45 10.39
CA LYS A 277 29.34 -12.11 9.79
C LYS A 277 28.77 -12.17 8.37
N ASP A 278 29.10 -13.21 7.61
CA ASP A 278 28.55 -13.40 6.27
C ASP A 278 27.04 -13.75 6.33
N MET A 279 26.60 -14.56 7.31
CA MET A 279 25.19 -14.84 7.55
C MET A 279 24.43 -13.56 7.98
N ASP A 280 25.00 -12.79 8.92
CA ASP A 280 24.41 -11.51 9.35
C ASP A 280 24.28 -10.52 8.17
N THR A 281 25.30 -10.50 7.29
CA THR A 281 25.27 -9.68 6.07
C THR A 281 24.12 -10.09 5.14
N GLY A 282 23.87 -11.40 4.97
CA GLY A 282 22.74 -11.91 4.17
C GLY A 282 21.38 -11.49 4.76
N ILE A 283 21.22 -11.63 6.09
CA ILE A 283 19.99 -11.21 6.80
C ILE A 283 19.75 -9.71 6.63
N ALA A 284 20.78 -8.89 6.77
CA ALA A 284 20.68 -7.44 6.59
C ALA A 284 20.33 -7.07 5.14
N ALA A 285 20.96 -7.73 4.16
CA ALA A 285 20.71 -7.47 2.73
C ALA A 285 19.27 -7.81 2.33
N ASP A 286 18.76 -8.96 2.75
CA ASP A 286 17.36 -9.36 2.49
C ASP A 286 16.39 -8.39 3.16
N THR A 287 16.66 -7.96 4.38
CA THR A 287 15.84 -6.96 5.07
C THR A 287 15.80 -5.63 4.32
N ILE A 288 16.93 -5.14 3.80
CA ILE A 288 16.99 -3.92 2.98
C ILE A 288 16.14 -4.09 1.71
N ALA A 289 16.23 -5.25 1.06
CA ALA A 289 15.46 -5.54 -0.14
C ALA A 289 13.94 -5.53 0.12
N ILE A 290 13.49 -6.20 1.18
CA ILE A 290 12.08 -6.28 1.56
C ILE A 290 11.56 -4.91 2.02
N ALA A 291 12.30 -4.19 2.86
CA ALA A 291 11.92 -2.85 3.34
C ALA A 291 11.87 -1.84 2.19
N GLY A 292 12.81 -1.90 1.25
CA GLY A 292 12.77 -1.11 0.02
C GLY A 292 11.54 -1.45 -0.83
N TYR A 293 11.22 -2.73 -0.98
CA TYR A 293 10.04 -3.17 -1.74
C TYR A 293 8.72 -2.74 -1.09
N GLU A 294 8.64 -2.74 0.23
CA GLU A 294 7.46 -2.20 0.95
C GLU A 294 7.19 -0.74 0.57
N LYS A 295 8.24 0.07 0.43
CA LYS A 295 8.17 1.48 0.00
C LYS A 295 8.05 1.65 -1.52
N GLY A 296 7.93 0.55 -2.27
CA GLY A 296 7.77 0.54 -3.73
C GLY A 296 9.08 0.76 -4.49
N TYR A 297 10.23 0.47 -3.88
CA TYR A 297 11.53 0.40 -4.55
C TYR A 297 11.87 -1.03 -4.92
N GLY A 298 12.51 -1.20 -6.07
CA GLY A 298 13.16 -2.45 -6.43
C GLY A 298 14.59 -2.50 -5.91
N SER A 299 15.12 -3.69 -5.75
CA SER A 299 16.49 -3.88 -5.30
C SER A 299 17.25 -4.94 -6.11
N CYS A 300 18.57 -4.83 -6.12
CA CYS A 300 19.46 -5.88 -6.58
C CYS A 300 20.58 -6.10 -5.55
N ILE A 301 20.63 -7.29 -4.96
CA ILE A 301 21.74 -7.70 -4.08
C ILE A 301 22.90 -8.16 -4.97
N LEU A 302 24.04 -7.51 -4.84
CA LEU A 302 25.22 -7.65 -5.70
C LEU A 302 26.41 -8.12 -4.86
N ALA A 303 26.80 -9.40 -5.04
CA ALA A 303 27.96 -10.00 -4.38
C ALA A 303 29.24 -9.96 -5.24
N SER A 304 29.11 -9.68 -6.54
CA SER A 304 30.22 -9.61 -7.50
C SER A 304 30.80 -8.20 -7.63
N ILE A 305 31.02 -7.53 -6.47
CA ILE A 305 31.57 -6.18 -6.40
C ILE A 305 33.11 -6.23 -6.38
N ASN A 306 33.78 -5.21 -6.94
CA ASN A 306 35.18 -4.98 -6.69
C ASN A 306 35.38 -4.29 -5.33
N ALA A 307 35.52 -5.08 -4.27
CA ALA A 307 35.57 -4.57 -2.89
C ALA A 307 36.69 -3.53 -2.67
N LYS A 308 37.83 -3.63 -3.38
CA LYS A 308 38.91 -2.66 -3.28
C LYS A 308 38.52 -1.31 -3.83
N THR A 309 37.98 -1.26 -5.05
CA THR A 309 37.52 -0.02 -5.67
C THR A 309 36.38 0.60 -4.87
N TYR A 310 35.44 -0.20 -4.38
CA TYR A 310 34.36 0.29 -3.52
C TYR A 310 34.90 0.92 -2.22
N ALA A 311 35.89 0.30 -1.58
CA ALA A 311 36.50 0.84 -0.36
C ALA A 311 37.22 2.17 -0.63
N GLU A 312 38.01 2.25 -1.73
CA GLU A 312 38.71 3.47 -2.15
C GLU A 312 37.73 4.62 -2.47
N GLU A 313 36.70 4.38 -3.27
CA GLU A 313 35.70 5.36 -3.66
C GLU A 313 34.91 5.90 -2.46
N LEU A 314 34.65 5.04 -1.47
CA LEU A 314 33.91 5.38 -0.26
C LEU A 314 34.78 5.91 0.88
N GLY A 315 36.10 5.98 0.70
CA GLY A 315 37.04 6.44 1.73
C GLY A 315 37.10 5.54 2.96
N LEU A 316 36.88 4.24 2.78
CA LEU A 316 36.91 3.26 3.87
C LEU A 316 38.32 2.76 4.17
N GLY A 317 38.61 2.42 5.42
CA GLY A 317 39.89 1.92 5.85
C GLY A 317 40.28 0.59 5.20
N LYS A 318 41.56 0.19 5.35
CA LYS A 318 42.08 -1.03 4.73
C LYS A 318 41.73 -2.31 5.50
N ASP A 319 41.36 -2.20 6.77
CA ASP A 319 41.03 -3.34 7.64
C ASP A 319 39.49 -3.56 7.67
N ILE A 320 38.92 -3.70 6.49
CA ILE A 320 37.48 -3.99 6.33
C ILE A 320 37.27 -5.21 5.44
N THR A 321 36.18 -5.89 5.67
CA THR A 321 35.64 -6.90 4.77
C THR A 321 34.30 -6.43 4.23
N MET A 322 34.17 -6.40 2.91
CA MET A 322 32.97 -6.04 2.18
C MET A 322 32.54 -7.24 1.34
N ARG A 323 31.26 -7.64 1.45
CA ARG A 323 30.73 -8.83 0.77
C ARG A 323 29.77 -8.51 -0.33
N LEU A 324 28.97 -7.47 -0.14
CA LEU A 324 27.93 -7.13 -1.09
C LEU A 324 27.50 -5.67 -0.98
N ALA A 325 26.83 -5.22 -2.03
CA ALA A 325 26.10 -3.97 -2.08
C ALA A 325 24.66 -4.22 -2.56
N ILE A 326 23.75 -3.39 -2.16
CA ILE A 326 22.35 -3.42 -2.60
C ILE A 326 22.08 -2.17 -3.42
N ALA A 327 21.76 -2.35 -4.70
CA ALA A 327 21.27 -1.28 -5.55
C ALA A 327 19.76 -1.08 -5.28
N LEU A 328 19.32 0.17 -5.14
CA LEU A 328 17.94 0.56 -4.87
C LEU A 328 17.47 1.62 -5.84
N GLY A 329 16.19 1.57 -6.24
CA GLY A 329 15.56 2.56 -7.09
C GLY A 329 14.13 2.18 -7.48
N LYS A 330 13.40 3.07 -8.14
CA LYS A 330 12.08 2.73 -8.71
C LYS A 330 12.28 1.77 -9.89
N PRO A 331 11.61 0.60 -9.90
CA PRO A 331 11.77 -0.38 -10.99
C PRO A 331 11.45 0.20 -12.37
N ALA A 332 12.27 -0.14 -13.37
CA ALA A 332 12.02 0.17 -14.77
C ALA A 332 11.64 -1.06 -15.61
N HIS A 333 11.47 -2.21 -14.97
CA HIS A 333 11.01 -3.46 -15.60
C HIS A 333 10.22 -4.28 -14.59
N THR A 334 9.54 -5.33 -15.08
CA THR A 334 8.89 -6.33 -14.22
C THR A 334 9.83 -7.52 -13.97
N SER A 335 9.57 -8.25 -12.89
CA SER A 335 10.27 -9.49 -12.56
C SER A 335 9.27 -10.50 -12.04
N THR A 336 9.05 -11.58 -12.81
CA THR A 336 7.98 -12.56 -12.61
C THR A 336 8.55 -13.92 -12.26
N ILE A 337 7.99 -14.59 -11.24
CA ILE A 337 8.28 -15.98 -10.94
C ILE A 337 7.55 -16.85 -11.98
N VAL A 338 8.28 -17.82 -12.53
CA VAL A 338 7.73 -18.88 -13.38
C VAL A 338 8.12 -20.23 -12.80
N GLU A 339 7.37 -21.27 -13.14
CA GLU A 339 7.69 -22.63 -12.73
C GLU A 339 8.99 -23.09 -13.39
N GLY A 340 9.90 -23.62 -12.59
CA GLY A 340 11.21 -24.10 -13.03
C GLY A 340 11.37 -25.61 -12.86
N LYS A 341 12.32 -26.17 -13.59
CA LYS A 341 12.73 -27.59 -13.48
C LYS A 341 14.17 -27.69 -13.05
N VAL A 342 14.54 -28.75 -12.37
CA VAL A 342 15.93 -29.04 -12.01
C VAL A 342 16.79 -29.04 -13.29
N GLY A 343 17.89 -28.27 -13.29
CA GLY A 343 18.77 -28.08 -14.44
C GLY A 343 18.39 -26.94 -15.40
N GLU A 344 17.18 -26.35 -15.27
CA GLU A 344 16.65 -25.28 -16.14
C GLU A 344 16.22 -24.07 -15.33
N LEU A 345 17.10 -23.58 -14.43
CA LEU A 345 16.76 -22.50 -13.51
C LEU A 345 17.37 -21.13 -13.88
N SER A 346 17.99 -21.02 -15.06
CA SER A 346 18.52 -19.74 -15.52
C SER A 346 17.37 -18.77 -15.81
N TYR A 347 17.43 -17.58 -15.20
CA TYR A 347 16.47 -16.52 -15.53
C TYR A 347 16.71 -16.02 -16.95
N TYR A 348 15.64 -15.53 -17.59
CA TYR A 348 15.67 -15.00 -18.95
C TYR A 348 14.84 -13.71 -19.03
N ILE A 349 14.91 -13.02 -20.16
CA ILE A 349 14.17 -11.77 -20.41
C ILE A 349 13.37 -11.89 -21.70
N ASP A 350 12.29 -11.13 -21.81
CA ASP A 350 11.55 -10.90 -23.05
C ASP A 350 12.15 -9.75 -23.90
N GLU A 351 11.50 -9.41 -25.02
CA GLU A 351 11.92 -8.33 -25.92
C GLU A 351 11.86 -6.95 -25.24
N GLU A 352 11.00 -6.77 -24.23
CA GLU A 352 10.88 -5.56 -23.42
C GLU A 352 11.86 -5.54 -22.26
N ARG A 353 12.71 -6.56 -22.14
CA ARG A 353 13.69 -6.77 -21.06
C ARG A 353 13.04 -6.94 -19.68
N ASN A 354 11.82 -7.50 -19.59
CA ASN A 354 11.25 -7.98 -18.35
C ASN A 354 11.86 -9.33 -17.98
N TYR A 355 12.02 -9.57 -16.67
CA TYR A 355 12.70 -10.77 -16.17
C TYR A 355 11.70 -11.86 -15.81
N TYR A 356 12.02 -13.08 -16.18
CA TYR A 356 11.33 -14.31 -15.79
C TYR A 356 12.28 -15.19 -15.00
N VAL A 357 11.90 -15.51 -13.76
CA VAL A 357 12.78 -16.18 -12.78
C VAL A 357 12.20 -17.54 -12.42
N PRO A 358 12.73 -18.65 -13.01
CA PRO A 358 12.27 -20.00 -12.69
C PRO A 358 12.52 -20.33 -11.21
N LYS A 359 11.50 -20.93 -10.56
CA LYS A 359 11.57 -21.46 -9.20
C LYS A 359 11.08 -22.90 -9.19
N LEU A 360 11.77 -23.75 -8.47
CA LEU A 360 11.33 -25.13 -8.28
C LEU A 360 10.00 -25.18 -7.51
N PRO A 361 9.12 -26.12 -7.84
CA PRO A 361 7.93 -26.38 -7.06
C PRO A 361 8.29 -26.90 -5.65
N LEU A 362 7.37 -26.72 -4.71
CA LEU A 362 7.67 -26.96 -3.29
C LEU A 362 8.08 -28.42 -2.98
N ASN A 363 7.50 -29.38 -3.68
CA ASN A 363 7.81 -30.81 -3.54
C ASN A 363 9.25 -31.19 -3.97
N GLU A 364 9.94 -30.32 -4.75
CA GLU A 364 11.33 -30.51 -5.14
C GLU A 364 12.34 -29.94 -4.09
N VAL A 365 11.86 -29.16 -3.15
CA VAL A 365 12.72 -28.43 -2.19
C VAL A 365 12.33 -28.69 -0.73
N LEU A 366 11.23 -29.38 -0.46
CA LEU A 366 10.73 -29.69 0.87
C LEU A 366 10.58 -31.20 1.06
N SER A 367 11.13 -31.73 2.15
CA SER A 367 10.89 -33.08 2.63
C SER A 367 10.48 -33.06 4.10
N PHE A 368 9.67 -34.01 4.50
CA PHE A 368 9.31 -34.26 5.89
C PHE A 368 9.99 -35.57 6.32
N ASP A 369 10.52 -35.58 7.52
CA ASP A 369 10.96 -36.80 8.21
C ASP A 369 9.76 -37.39 8.96
N GLU A 370 9.06 -38.34 8.32
CA GLU A 370 7.87 -39.03 8.85
C GLU A 370 8.24 -40.42 9.37
#